data_42f472c4f5e6670f6eed270d91c52f3c
#
_entry.id   42f472c4f5e6670f6eed270d91c52f3c
#
_cell.length_a   1.000
_cell.length_b   1.000
_cell.length_c   1.000
_cell.angle_alpha   90.00
_cell.angle_beta   90.00
_cell.angle_gamma   90.00
#
_symmetry.space_group_name_H-M   'P 1'
#
loop_
_entity.id
_entity.type
_entity.pdbx_description
1 polymer ?
#
loop_
_entity_poly.entity_id
_entity_poly.type
_entity_poly.pdbx_seq_one_letter_code
_entity_poly.pdbx_strand_id
1 'polypeptide(L)'
;MTVVRMQCFYESTGKRRPHGLLPLSPVSHLLELLPVDPANPLAIVPALEEALTGQRTLLPVPSNDPARANLLRNTLKPGAPIDDDIALVVSTSGSTGTPKGAMLTPANLISSADATHQALGGEGQWLLAMPAAYVAGIQVLVRSMVAGVEPAFIDLSHGFNVAEFAERAHELARTGERTYTALTPMQLAKATSTLKGIEALRSFSAVLVGGAATNPRLLESAAKLHINAVTTYGSSETSGGCVYDGRPIPGARVKVDGGRVCLGGPMVARGYHLLESPDLKDGWFRTSDAGSLENGVLTVLGRTDNVISSGGLKLHPEVLEAELLRIDGVTAATVIGKDDDRLGQRICAAYTGSSSVPDVLDALADAEDAGRIAHWQIPKELKVVAALPRLGPGKVDRAAVKELF
;
A
#
# COMPACT_ATOMS: atom_id res chain seq x y z
N MET A 1 11.71 26.27 -19.40
CA MET A 1 11.03 25.11 -20.04
C MET A 1 9.55 25.29 -19.85
N THR A 2 8.77 25.25 -20.90
CA THR A 2 7.36 25.69 -20.94
C THR A 2 6.51 24.56 -20.35
N VAL A 3 5.96 24.78 -19.16
CA VAL A 3 5.01 23.85 -18.52
C VAL A 3 3.68 23.98 -19.26
N VAL A 4 3.31 22.95 -20.02
CA VAL A 4 1.99 22.85 -20.63
C VAL A 4 1.01 22.39 -19.55
N ARG A 5 0.14 23.31 -19.10
CA ARG A 5 -1.02 22.96 -18.28
C ARG A 5 -1.92 22.01 -19.07
N MET A 6 -2.04 20.76 -18.64
CA MET A 6 -3.08 19.83 -19.11
C MET A 6 -4.45 20.32 -18.63
N GLN A 7 -5.12 21.14 -19.45
CA GLN A 7 -6.55 21.42 -19.26
C GLN A 7 -7.34 20.18 -19.73
N CYS A 8 -8.00 19.51 -18.80
CA CYS A 8 -8.94 18.44 -19.09
C CYS A 8 -10.13 19.01 -19.89
N PHE A 9 -10.20 18.67 -21.18
CA PHE A 9 -11.42 18.83 -21.97
C PHE A 9 -12.37 17.64 -21.67
N TYR A 10 -13.35 17.87 -20.84
CA TYR A 10 -14.52 17.02 -20.74
C TYR A 10 -15.65 17.72 -21.53
N GLU A 11 -15.71 17.51 -22.84
CA GLU A 11 -16.92 17.82 -23.61
C GLU A 11 -17.68 16.55 -23.94
N SER A 12 -18.84 16.43 -23.31
CA SER A 12 -19.87 15.45 -23.65
C SER A 12 -20.54 15.84 -24.95
N THR A 13 -20.05 15.35 -26.09
CA THR A 13 -20.79 15.46 -27.35
C THR A 13 -21.50 14.13 -27.64
N GLY A 14 -22.76 14.08 -27.28
CA GLY A 14 -23.69 13.06 -27.79
C GLY A 14 -23.88 13.19 -29.31
N LYS A 15 -23.06 12.50 -30.08
CA LYS A 15 -23.36 12.26 -31.52
C LYS A 15 -23.52 10.77 -31.76
N ARG A 16 -24.73 10.39 -32.18
CA ARG A 16 -25.03 9.05 -32.72
C ARG A 16 -24.11 8.76 -33.91
N ARG A 17 -23.39 7.65 -33.86
CA ARG A 17 -22.57 7.16 -34.97
C ARG A 17 -23.49 6.64 -36.07
N PRO A 18 -23.21 6.88 -37.37
CA PRO A 18 -23.94 6.28 -38.47
C PRO A 18 -23.66 4.76 -38.51
N HIS A 19 -24.70 3.97 -38.73
CA HIS A 19 -24.61 2.53 -38.98
C HIS A 19 -23.83 2.27 -40.27
N GLY A 20 -22.74 1.47 -40.18
CA GLY A 20 -22.10 0.92 -41.37
C GLY A 20 -20.59 0.86 -41.42
N LEU A 21 -19.84 1.07 -40.29
CA LEU A 21 -18.41 0.78 -40.25
C LEU A 21 -18.20 -0.55 -39.52
N LEU A 22 -17.53 -1.50 -40.19
CA LEU A 22 -16.97 -2.69 -39.56
C LEU A 22 -16.21 -2.24 -38.28
N PRO A 23 -16.31 -3.00 -37.15
CA PRO A 23 -15.54 -2.67 -35.98
C PRO A 23 -14.07 -2.68 -36.40
N LEU A 24 -13.41 -1.52 -36.30
CA LEU A 24 -11.96 -1.45 -36.34
C LEU A 24 -11.49 -2.43 -35.28
N SER A 25 -10.61 -3.35 -35.64
CA SER A 25 -9.93 -4.21 -34.67
C SER A 25 -9.46 -3.32 -33.53
N PRO A 26 -9.71 -3.69 -32.26
CA PRO A 26 -9.24 -2.85 -31.17
C PRO A 26 -7.73 -2.65 -31.36
N VAL A 27 -7.29 -1.39 -31.41
CA VAL A 27 -5.89 -1.06 -31.41
C VAL A 27 -5.35 -1.63 -30.13
N SER A 28 -4.40 -2.55 -30.20
CA SER A 28 -3.78 -3.14 -29.02
C SER A 28 -2.36 -2.62 -28.90
N HIS A 29 -2.00 -2.20 -27.69
CA HIS A 29 -0.60 -1.95 -27.36
C HIS A 29 0.13 -3.28 -27.12
N LEU A 30 1.44 -3.22 -27.10
CA LEU A 30 2.26 -4.27 -26.50
C LEU A 30 2.63 -3.82 -25.08
N LEU A 31 2.52 -4.73 -24.11
CA LEU A 31 2.96 -4.45 -22.75
C LEU A 31 4.48 -4.27 -22.73
N GLU A 32 4.95 -3.07 -22.42
CA GLU A 32 6.36 -2.74 -22.42
C GLU A 32 6.96 -2.78 -21.01
N LEU A 33 8.14 -3.37 -20.88
CA LEU A 33 8.87 -3.39 -19.63
C LEU A 33 9.47 -2.01 -19.34
N LEU A 34 9.22 -1.48 -18.14
CA LEU A 34 9.77 -0.20 -17.68
C LEU A 34 10.73 -0.45 -16.51
N PRO A 35 12.05 -0.53 -16.72
CA PRO A 35 13.01 -0.60 -15.61
C PRO A 35 13.00 0.69 -14.79
N VAL A 36 12.87 0.56 -13.46
CA VAL A 36 12.86 1.68 -12.52
C VAL A 36 14.13 1.65 -11.69
N ASP A 37 14.96 2.67 -11.85
CA ASP A 37 16.19 2.84 -11.07
C ASP A 37 15.87 3.57 -9.76
N PRO A 38 16.11 2.97 -8.58
CA PRO A 38 15.87 3.62 -7.30
C PRO A 38 16.81 4.81 -7.02
N ALA A 39 17.97 4.90 -7.71
CA ALA A 39 18.86 6.05 -7.62
C ALA A 39 18.41 7.23 -8.53
N ASN A 40 17.66 6.94 -9.58
CA ASN A 40 17.12 7.96 -10.49
C ASN A 40 15.66 7.63 -10.90
N PRO A 41 14.72 7.67 -9.96
CA PRO A 41 13.33 7.28 -10.22
C PRO A 41 12.61 8.24 -11.17
N LEU A 42 13.08 9.48 -11.36
CA LEU A 42 12.46 10.44 -12.27
C LEU A 42 12.74 10.13 -13.74
N ALA A 43 13.70 9.28 -14.07
CA ALA A 43 13.96 8.87 -15.45
C ALA A 43 12.76 8.22 -16.15
N ILE A 44 11.80 7.69 -15.38
CA ILE A 44 10.58 7.08 -15.93
C ILE A 44 9.46 8.09 -16.23
N VAL A 45 9.56 9.34 -15.77
CA VAL A 45 8.48 10.35 -15.89
C VAL A 45 8.03 10.55 -17.34
N PRO A 46 8.91 10.73 -18.35
CA PRO A 46 8.46 10.87 -19.72
C PRO A 46 7.66 9.67 -20.24
N ALA A 47 8.10 8.45 -19.93
CA ALA A 47 7.36 7.23 -20.33
C ALA A 47 6.02 7.11 -19.59
N LEU A 48 5.96 7.57 -18.33
CA LEU A 48 4.73 7.58 -17.55
C LEU A 48 3.73 8.62 -18.12
N GLU A 49 4.20 9.78 -18.61
CA GLU A 49 3.37 10.76 -19.32
C GLU A 49 2.77 10.19 -20.60
N GLU A 50 3.59 9.49 -21.41
CA GLU A 50 3.12 8.81 -22.61
C GLU A 50 2.04 7.76 -22.27
N ALA A 51 2.23 6.99 -21.18
CA ALA A 51 1.24 6.02 -20.74
C ALA A 51 -0.06 6.69 -20.25
N LEU A 52 0.03 7.78 -19.51
CA LEU A 52 -1.16 8.53 -19.03
C LEU A 52 -1.91 9.23 -20.17
N THR A 53 -1.25 9.50 -21.31
CA THR A 53 -1.88 10.01 -22.52
C THR A 53 -2.34 8.93 -23.50
N GLY A 54 -2.24 7.64 -23.10
CA GLY A 54 -2.73 6.50 -23.88
C GLY A 54 -1.87 6.14 -25.08
N GLN A 55 -0.57 6.49 -25.07
CA GLN A 55 0.34 6.21 -26.19
C GLN A 55 1.05 4.85 -26.05
N ARG A 56 1.14 4.32 -24.83
CA ARG A 56 1.79 3.05 -24.53
C ARG A 56 1.31 2.45 -23.22
N THR A 57 1.57 1.15 -23.02
CA THR A 57 1.25 0.43 -21.79
C THR A 57 2.51 -0.12 -21.15
N LEU A 58 2.74 0.16 -19.87
CA LEU A 58 3.99 -0.09 -19.19
C LEU A 58 3.84 -1.09 -18.03
N LEU A 59 4.88 -1.93 -17.84
CA LEU A 59 5.08 -2.80 -16.67
C LEU A 59 6.31 -2.31 -15.89
N PRO A 60 6.14 -1.52 -14.83
CA PRO A 60 7.24 -1.10 -13.98
C PRO A 60 7.88 -2.29 -13.25
N VAL A 61 9.22 -2.36 -13.30
CA VAL A 61 10.02 -3.39 -12.62
C VAL A 61 11.24 -2.78 -11.94
N PRO A 62 11.65 -3.26 -10.75
CA PRO A 62 12.84 -2.76 -10.08
C PRO A 62 14.10 -3.16 -10.88
N SER A 63 14.97 -2.20 -11.19
CA SER A 63 16.23 -2.47 -11.91
C SER A 63 17.30 -3.07 -10.99
N ASN A 64 17.23 -2.79 -9.70
CA ASN A 64 18.16 -3.27 -8.68
C ASN A 64 17.78 -4.62 -8.07
N ASP A 65 16.70 -5.26 -8.51
CA ASP A 65 16.28 -6.62 -8.10
C ASP A 65 16.04 -7.49 -9.35
N PRO A 66 17.11 -8.09 -9.92
CA PRO A 66 17.01 -8.94 -11.10
C PRO A 66 16.11 -10.17 -10.90
N ALA A 67 16.07 -10.73 -9.69
CA ALA A 67 15.24 -11.88 -9.39
C ALA A 67 13.75 -11.50 -9.49
N ARG A 68 13.36 -10.40 -8.88
CA ARG A 68 11.99 -9.86 -8.97
C ARG A 68 11.64 -9.45 -10.39
N ALA A 69 12.53 -8.75 -11.09
CA ALA A 69 12.32 -8.36 -12.48
C ALA A 69 12.11 -9.58 -13.40
N ASN A 70 12.89 -10.64 -13.23
CA ASN A 70 12.73 -11.88 -13.99
C ASN A 70 11.42 -12.61 -13.66
N LEU A 71 11.03 -12.66 -12.38
CA LEU A 71 9.75 -13.22 -11.96
C LEU A 71 8.58 -12.50 -12.63
N LEU A 72 8.58 -11.16 -12.61
CA LEU A 72 7.54 -10.34 -13.25
C LEU A 72 7.53 -10.53 -14.76
N ARG A 73 8.70 -10.54 -15.41
CA ARG A 73 8.83 -10.79 -16.85
C ARG A 73 8.25 -12.14 -17.25
N ASN A 74 8.54 -13.17 -16.47
CA ASN A 74 8.07 -14.53 -16.75
C ASN A 74 6.57 -14.70 -16.49
N THR A 75 6.02 -14.00 -15.50
CA THR A 75 4.61 -14.11 -15.11
C THR A 75 3.70 -13.21 -15.93
N LEU A 76 4.09 -11.96 -16.16
CA LEU A 76 3.25 -10.95 -16.80
C LEU A 76 3.53 -10.75 -18.30
N LYS A 77 4.49 -11.51 -18.87
CA LYS A 77 4.72 -11.64 -20.31
C LYS A 77 4.76 -10.28 -21.05
N PRO A 78 5.73 -9.37 -20.75
CA PRO A 78 5.92 -8.19 -21.59
C PRO A 78 6.12 -8.59 -23.05
N GLY A 79 5.62 -7.75 -23.97
CA GLY A 79 5.50 -8.06 -25.40
C GLY A 79 4.17 -8.72 -25.78
N ALA A 80 3.34 -9.12 -24.80
CA ALA A 80 1.98 -9.58 -25.09
C ALA A 80 1.06 -8.40 -25.45
N PRO A 81 0.08 -8.61 -26.36
CA PRO A 81 -0.94 -7.61 -26.65
C PRO A 81 -1.77 -7.30 -25.41
N ILE A 82 -2.12 -6.02 -25.25
CA ILE A 82 -2.96 -5.50 -24.18
C ILE A 82 -3.85 -4.39 -24.72
N ASP A 83 -5.02 -4.17 -24.12
CA ASP A 83 -5.95 -3.13 -24.54
C ASP A 83 -5.28 -1.74 -24.47
N ASP A 84 -5.54 -0.89 -25.47
CA ASP A 84 -4.94 0.43 -25.64
C ASP A 84 -5.38 1.46 -24.59
N ASP A 85 -6.45 1.19 -23.84
CA ASP A 85 -6.89 2.01 -22.72
C ASP A 85 -6.15 1.71 -21.39
N ILE A 86 -5.22 0.75 -21.38
CA ILE A 86 -4.40 0.44 -20.20
C ILE A 86 -3.10 1.24 -20.24
N ALA A 87 -2.86 2.03 -19.20
CA ALA A 87 -1.61 2.78 -19.02
C ALA A 87 -0.52 1.92 -18.34
N LEU A 88 -0.89 1.24 -17.26
CA LEU A 88 0.04 0.46 -16.45
C LEU A 88 -0.49 -0.93 -16.12
N VAL A 89 0.41 -1.90 -16.09
CA VAL A 89 0.23 -3.16 -15.41
C VAL A 89 1.09 -3.16 -14.15
N VAL A 90 0.48 -3.01 -12.98
CA VAL A 90 1.22 -2.93 -11.72
C VAL A 90 1.17 -4.25 -10.99
N SER A 91 2.35 -4.76 -10.63
CA SER A 91 2.43 -6.04 -9.93
C SER A 91 1.84 -5.95 -8.52
N THR A 92 1.07 -6.98 -8.13
CA THR A 92 0.61 -7.16 -6.76
C THR A 92 1.49 -8.17 -6.04
N SER A 93 1.61 -8.04 -4.73
CA SER A 93 2.24 -9.05 -3.89
C SER A 93 1.23 -10.15 -3.57
N GLY A 94 0.95 -11.05 -4.51
CA GLY A 94 0.01 -12.14 -4.29
C GLY A 94 0.35 -12.96 -3.03
N SER A 95 -0.67 -13.31 -2.22
CA SER A 95 -0.52 -14.21 -1.06
C SER A 95 -0.07 -15.64 -1.47
N THR A 96 -0.29 -16.01 -2.73
CA THR A 96 0.08 -17.29 -3.32
C THR A 96 1.51 -17.34 -3.87
N GLY A 97 2.30 -16.27 -3.69
CA GLY A 97 3.68 -16.19 -4.21
C GLY A 97 3.78 -15.82 -5.70
N THR A 98 2.74 -16.04 -6.50
CA THR A 98 2.72 -15.66 -7.92
C THR A 98 2.18 -14.25 -8.08
N PRO A 99 2.96 -13.29 -8.64
CA PRO A 99 2.50 -11.93 -8.86
C PRO A 99 1.33 -11.88 -9.85
N LYS A 100 0.31 -11.07 -9.52
CA LYS A 100 -0.74 -10.68 -10.48
C LYS A 100 -0.43 -9.29 -11.00
N GLY A 101 -0.88 -8.95 -12.21
CA GLY A 101 -0.72 -7.62 -12.81
C GLY A 101 -2.05 -6.88 -12.83
N ALA A 102 -2.26 -5.91 -11.95
CA ALA A 102 -3.46 -5.07 -11.99
C ALA A 102 -3.37 -4.10 -13.18
N MET A 103 -4.38 -4.11 -14.05
CA MET A 103 -4.46 -3.25 -15.23
C MET A 103 -5.10 -1.91 -14.85
N LEU A 104 -4.31 -0.86 -14.89
CA LEU A 104 -4.72 0.51 -14.54
C LEU A 104 -4.82 1.38 -15.80
N THR A 105 -5.98 1.99 -15.99
CA THR A 105 -6.19 2.99 -17.03
C THR A 105 -5.65 4.35 -16.59
N PRO A 106 -5.40 5.30 -17.51
CA PRO A 106 -5.11 6.69 -17.15
C PRO A 106 -6.17 7.27 -16.19
N ALA A 107 -7.43 6.99 -16.45
CA ALA A 107 -8.54 7.46 -15.62
C ALA A 107 -8.49 6.92 -14.18
N ASN A 108 -8.09 5.66 -13.99
CA ASN A 108 -7.93 5.10 -12.64
C ASN A 108 -6.85 5.84 -11.85
N LEU A 109 -5.68 6.06 -12.48
CA LEU A 109 -4.53 6.71 -11.87
C LEU A 109 -4.80 8.19 -11.53
N ILE A 110 -5.36 8.93 -12.48
CA ILE A 110 -5.68 10.36 -12.32
C ILE A 110 -6.79 10.54 -11.27
N SER A 111 -7.87 9.72 -11.31
CA SER A 111 -8.94 9.80 -10.32
C SER A 111 -8.42 9.55 -8.89
N SER A 112 -7.46 8.63 -8.71
CA SER A 112 -6.82 8.40 -7.41
C SER A 112 -5.98 9.59 -6.97
N ALA A 113 -5.27 10.24 -7.90
CA ALA A 113 -4.45 11.43 -7.60
C ALA A 113 -5.32 12.62 -7.19
N ASP A 114 -6.36 12.93 -7.98
CA ASP A 114 -7.32 14.01 -7.70
C ASP A 114 -8.04 13.80 -6.36
N ALA A 115 -8.54 12.57 -6.11
CA ALA A 115 -9.18 12.23 -4.85
C ALA A 115 -8.24 12.38 -3.64
N THR A 116 -6.95 12.06 -3.81
CA THR A 116 -5.93 12.28 -2.79
C THR A 116 -5.75 13.78 -2.51
N HIS A 117 -5.59 14.59 -3.54
CA HIS A 117 -5.44 16.04 -3.38
C HIS A 117 -6.66 16.66 -2.69
N GLN A 118 -7.89 16.26 -3.08
CA GLN A 118 -9.10 16.71 -2.41
C GLN A 118 -9.14 16.30 -0.93
N ALA A 119 -8.78 15.05 -0.61
CA ALA A 119 -8.76 14.55 0.76
C ALA A 119 -7.71 15.25 1.64
N LEU A 120 -6.59 15.69 1.04
CA LEU A 120 -5.51 16.38 1.75
C LEU A 120 -5.63 17.92 1.73
N GLY A 121 -6.70 18.46 1.16
CA GLY A 121 -6.98 19.89 1.13
C GLY A 121 -6.41 20.67 -0.05
N GLY A 122 -5.94 20.00 -1.09
CA GLY A 122 -5.51 20.57 -2.35
C GLY A 122 -4.24 19.97 -2.93
N GLU A 123 -3.88 20.42 -4.13
CA GLU A 123 -2.62 20.09 -4.79
C GLU A 123 -1.42 20.58 -3.99
N GLY A 124 -0.25 20.00 -4.22
CA GLY A 124 0.99 20.38 -3.57
C GLY A 124 2.19 19.61 -4.12
N GLN A 125 3.35 19.89 -3.58
CA GLN A 125 4.61 19.26 -3.95
C GLN A 125 4.78 17.93 -3.23
N TRP A 126 5.33 16.94 -3.92
CA TRP A 126 5.51 15.60 -3.39
C TRP A 126 6.99 15.22 -3.28
N LEU A 127 7.36 14.63 -2.15
CA LEU A 127 8.62 13.94 -1.97
C LEU A 127 8.44 12.44 -2.19
N LEU A 128 9.08 11.90 -3.21
CA LEU A 128 9.13 10.47 -3.49
C LEU A 128 10.14 9.79 -2.56
N ALA A 129 9.62 9.07 -1.58
CA ALA A 129 10.39 8.26 -0.63
C ALA A 129 9.97 6.77 -0.67
N MET A 130 9.23 6.38 -1.71
CA MET A 130 8.77 5.01 -1.97
C MET A 130 9.29 4.54 -3.33
N PRO A 131 9.64 3.25 -3.50
CA PRO A 131 10.13 2.76 -4.79
C PRO A 131 9.07 2.91 -5.89
N ALA A 132 9.41 3.61 -6.97
CA ALA A 132 8.50 3.88 -8.10
C ALA A 132 8.27 2.67 -9.03
N ALA A 133 8.81 1.49 -8.71
CA ALA A 133 8.44 0.23 -9.34
C ALA A 133 7.10 -0.35 -8.79
N TYR A 134 6.54 0.26 -7.75
CA TYR A 134 5.30 -0.16 -7.09
C TYR A 134 4.30 0.99 -7.08
N VAL A 135 3.00 0.65 -6.95
CA VAL A 135 1.89 1.61 -7.05
C VAL A 135 2.04 2.82 -6.13
N ALA A 136 2.56 2.64 -4.92
CA ALA A 136 2.71 3.73 -3.96
C ALA A 136 3.70 4.81 -4.44
N GLY A 137 4.84 4.42 -5.02
CA GLY A 137 5.80 5.35 -5.60
C GLY A 137 5.31 5.94 -6.93
N ILE A 138 4.70 5.12 -7.79
CA ILE A 138 4.08 5.59 -9.04
C ILE A 138 3.05 6.69 -8.74
N GLN A 139 2.21 6.50 -7.74
CA GLN A 139 1.19 7.49 -7.39
C GLN A 139 1.77 8.81 -6.86
N VAL A 140 2.94 8.81 -6.26
CA VAL A 140 3.64 10.07 -5.94
C VAL A 140 3.97 10.83 -7.22
N LEU A 141 4.50 10.14 -8.26
CA LEU A 141 4.80 10.76 -9.56
C LEU A 141 3.53 11.24 -10.26
N VAL A 142 2.47 10.40 -10.31
CA VAL A 142 1.19 10.77 -10.94
C VAL A 142 0.57 11.99 -10.25
N ARG A 143 0.57 12.06 -8.91
CA ARG A 143 0.08 13.21 -8.16
C ARG A 143 0.86 14.49 -8.46
N SER A 144 2.19 14.39 -8.59
CA SER A 144 3.02 15.52 -8.99
C SER A 144 2.69 16.01 -10.40
N MET A 145 2.51 15.07 -11.35
CA MET A 145 2.14 15.39 -12.72
C MET A 145 0.76 16.05 -12.82
N VAL A 146 -0.23 15.53 -12.07
CA VAL A 146 -1.59 16.11 -11.98
C VAL A 146 -1.54 17.51 -11.39
N ALA A 147 -0.72 17.74 -10.36
CA ALA A 147 -0.51 19.07 -9.77
C ALA A 147 0.33 20.01 -10.66
N GLY A 148 0.93 19.51 -11.74
CA GLY A 148 1.80 20.29 -12.63
C GLY A 148 3.11 20.73 -11.97
N VAL A 149 3.62 19.96 -11.01
CA VAL A 149 4.86 20.22 -10.27
C VAL A 149 5.85 19.08 -10.44
N GLU A 150 7.13 19.41 -10.43
CA GLU A 150 8.19 18.41 -10.47
C GLU A 150 8.33 17.76 -9.08
N PRO A 151 8.30 16.42 -8.96
CA PRO A 151 8.49 15.76 -7.68
C PRO A 151 9.95 15.83 -7.22
N ALA A 152 10.16 16.04 -5.91
CA ALA A 152 11.44 15.74 -5.30
C ALA A 152 11.56 14.23 -5.01
N PHE A 153 12.77 13.72 -4.87
CA PHE A 153 13.01 12.32 -4.54
C PHE A 153 14.25 12.14 -3.64
N ILE A 154 14.34 10.98 -3.02
CA ILE A 154 15.54 10.49 -2.35
C ILE A 154 16.06 9.24 -3.05
N ASP A 155 17.37 9.01 -2.99
CA ASP A 155 17.97 7.78 -3.49
C ASP A 155 17.62 6.60 -2.56
N LEU A 156 16.91 5.62 -3.13
CA LEU A 156 16.50 4.41 -2.43
C LEU A 156 17.36 3.18 -2.75
N SER A 157 18.44 3.31 -3.51
CA SER A 157 19.32 2.20 -3.90
C SER A 157 19.95 1.48 -2.69
N HIS A 158 20.18 2.23 -1.61
CA HIS A 158 20.68 1.74 -0.33
C HIS A 158 19.61 1.76 0.80
N GLY A 159 18.32 1.89 0.41
CA GLY A 159 17.19 1.98 1.33
C GLY A 159 16.95 3.41 1.82
N PHE A 160 16.01 3.56 2.75
CA PHE A 160 15.57 4.86 3.27
C PHE A 160 16.65 5.52 4.15
N ASN A 161 17.16 6.68 3.71
CA ASN A 161 18.11 7.51 4.43
C ASN A 161 17.41 8.72 5.07
N VAL A 162 17.39 8.80 6.41
CA VAL A 162 16.71 9.88 7.16
C VAL A 162 17.36 11.24 6.94
N ALA A 163 18.68 11.30 6.79
CA ALA A 163 19.38 12.58 6.60
C ALA A 163 19.04 13.18 5.24
N GLU A 164 19.10 12.41 4.17
CA GLU A 164 18.70 12.84 2.83
C GLU A 164 17.20 13.18 2.77
N PHE A 165 16.35 12.36 3.38
CA PHE A 165 14.91 12.64 3.51
C PHE A 165 14.67 14.01 4.17
N ALA A 166 15.38 14.31 5.27
CA ALA A 166 15.26 15.57 5.97
C ALA A 166 15.75 16.76 5.13
N GLU A 167 16.84 16.61 4.40
CA GLU A 167 17.36 17.64 3.50
C GLU A 167 16.33 17.99 2.41
N ARG A 168 15.80 16.98 1.71
CA ARG A 168 14.80 17.17 0.67
C ARG A 168 13.47 17.73 1.20
N ALA A 169 13.04 17.28 2.38
CA ALA A 169 11.84 17.83 3.03
C ALA A 169 12.01 19.34 3.35
N HIS A 170 13.16 19.74 3.86
CA HIS A 170 13.45 21.15 4.15
C HIS A 170 13.57 22.00 2.86
N GLU A 171 14.10 21.45 1.77
CA GLU A 171 14.12 22.12 0.46
C GLU A 171 12.69 22.40 -0.03
N LEU A 172 11.81 21.41 0.04
CA LEU A 172 10.40 21.57 -0.34
C LEU A 172 9.68 22.58 0.55
N ALA A 173 9.91 22.55 1.88
CA ALA A 173 9.25 23.46 2.82
C ALA A 173 9.57 24.94 2.55
N ARG A 174 10.71 25.26 1.93
CA ARG A 174 11.11 26.63 1.58
C ARG A 174 10.24 27.26 0.49
N THR A 175 9.50 26.45 -0.28
CA THR A 175 8.62 26.96 -1.32
C THR A 175 7.39 27.66 -0.76
N GLY A 176 7.02 27.36 0.49
CA GLY A 176 5.79 27.86 1.13
C GLY A 176 4.50 27.21 0.63
N GLU A 177 4.62 26.26 -0.30
CA GLU A 177 3.50 25.49 -0.84
C GLU A 177 3.16 24.30 0.07
N ARG A 178 1.99 23.68 -0.14
CA ARG A 178 1.67 22.39 0.49
C ARG A 178 2.69 21.33 0.07
N THR A 179 3.14 20.56 1.02
CA THR A 179 4.11 19.48 0.77
C THR A 179 3.59 18.15 1.31
N TYR A 180 3.81 17.10 0.56
CA TYR A 180 3.34 15.75 0.86
C TYR A 180 4.43 14.71 0.67
N THR A 181 4.31 13.61 1.37
CA THR A 181 5.11 12.40 1.13
C THR A 181 4.30 11.15 1.45
N ALA A 182 4.78 9.99 1.00
CA ALA A 182 4.24 8.69 1.34
C ALA A 182 5.34 7.80 1.92
N LEU A 183 5.07 7.17 3.05
CA LEU A 183 6.01 6.33 3.80
C LEU A 183 5.36 4.99 4.18
N THR A 184 6.18 3.97 4.33
CA THR A 184 5.80 2.77 5.07
C THR A 184 5.83 3.06 6.58
N PRO A 185 5.12 2.27 7.42
CA PRO A 185 5.20 2.40 8.88
C PRO A 185 6.65 2.29 9.39
N MET A 186 7.47 1.44 8.77
CA MET A 186 8.88 1.28 9.14
C MET A 186 9.72 2.53 8.81
N GLN A 187 9.47 3.20 7.69
CA GLN A 187 10.14 4.45 7.35
C GLN A 187 9.72 5.58 8.31
N LEU A 188 8.43 5.67 8.64
CA LEU A 188 7.93 6.59 9.65
C LEU A 188 8.62 6.36 11.00
N ALA A 189 8.68 5.11 11.48
CA ALA A 189 9.35 4.75 12.73
C ALA A 189 10.84 5.14 12.70
N LYS A 190 11.53 4.89 11.57
CA LYS A 190 12.94 5.27 11.40
C LYS A 190 13.13 6.79 11.39
N ALA A 191 12.24 7.56 10.77
CA ALA A 191 12.32 9.01 10.76
C ALA A 191 12.00 9.61 12.14
N THR A 192 10.99 9.09 12.85
CA THR A 192 10.62 9.55 14.21
C THR A 192 11.66 9.20 15.28
N SER A 193 12.63 8.34 14.99
CA SER A 193 13.71 8.00 15.94
C SER A 193 14.84 9.05 16.01
N THR A 194 14.78 10.10 15.18
CA THR A 194 15.81 11.16 15.13
C THR A 194 15.19 12.56 15.14
N LEU A 195 15.86 13.54 15.75
CA LEU A 195 15.38 14.93 15.75
C LEU A 195 15.22 15.48 14.32
N LYS A 196 16.20 15.26 13.44
CA LYS A 196 16.15 15.70 12.05
C LYS A 196 14.96 15.11 11.30
N GLY A 197 14.67 13.83 11.51
CA GLY A 197 13.51 13.17 10.89
C GLY A 197 12.19 13.69 11.43
N ILE A 198 12.09 13.99 12.74
CA ILE A 198 10.90 14.59 13.35
C ILE A 198 10.65 16.00 12.77
N GLU A 199 11.69 16.84 12.68
CA GLU A 199 11.60 18.17 12.08
C GLU A 199 11.16 18.11 10.61
N ALA A 200 11.74 17.20 9.84
CA ALA A 200 11.35 16.95 8.44
C ALA A 200 9.88 16.50 8.33
N LEU A 201 9.45 15.56 9.15
CA LEU A 201 8.06 15.08 9.14
C LEU A 201 7.06 16.18 9.50
N ARG A 202 7.41 17.09 10.39
CA ARG A 202 6.58 18.26 10.76
C ARG A 202 6.42 19.28 9.65
N SER A 203 7.36 19.33 8.71
CA SER A 203 7.31 20.28 7.59
C SER A 203 6.29 19.90 6.51
N PHE A 204 5.83 18.64 6.49
CA PHE A 204 4.82 18.19 5.53
C PHE A 204 3.41 18.60 5.97
N SER A 205 2.62 19.06 5.00
CA SER A 205 1.17 19.26 5.18
C SER A 205 0.45 17.97 5.53
N ALA A 206 0.89 16.83 4.94
CA ALA A 206 0.49 15.49 5.34
C ALA A 206 1.54 14.45 4.95
N VAL A 207 1.66 13.41 5.77
CA VAL A 207 2.48 12.22 5.54
C VAL A 207 1.56 11.02 5.40
N LEU A 208 1.40 10.48 4.19
CA LEU A 208 0.63 9.27 3.96
C LEU A 208 1.40 8.06 4.50
N VAL A 209 0.76 7.24 5.30
CA VAL A 209 1.37 6.04 5.91
C VAL A 209 0.59 4.81 5.49
N GLY A 210 1.23 3.91 4.74
CA GLY A 210 0.55 2.74 4.21
C GLY A 210 1.44 1.59 3.77
N GLY A 211 0.85 0.64 3.05
CA GLY A 211 1.54 -0.55 2.57
C GLY A 211 1.67 -1.69 3.59
N ALA A 212 1.47 -1.42 4.87
CA ALA A 212 1.40 -2.41 5.96
C ALA A 212 0.57 -1.86 7.12
N ALA A 213 0.17 -2.74 8.04
CA ALA A 213 -0.45 -2.32 9.29
C ALA A 213 0.51 -1.42 10.10
N THR A 214 -0.02 -0.31 10.60
CA THR A 214 0.77 0.66 11.39
C THR A 214 0.54 0.42 12.87
N ASN A 215 1.64 0.38 13.64
CA ASN A 215 1.57 0.30 15.09
C ASN A 215 0.78 1.51 15.65
N PRO A 216 -0.30 1.32 16.43
CA PRO A 216 -1.07 2.41 17.00
C PRO A 216 -0.23 3.38 17.83
N ARG A 217 0.75 2.87 18.60
CA ARG A 217 1.66 3.72 19.38
C ARG A 217 2.53 4.62 18.51
N LEU A 218 2.92 4.15 17.31
CA LEU A 218 3.67 4.98 16.38
C LEU A 218 2.83 6.16 15.89
N LEU A 219 1.53 5.93 15.63
CA LEU A 219 0.60 7.00 15.25
C LEU A 219 0.34 7.96 16.41
N GLU A 220 0.13 7.45 17.61
CA GLU A 220 -0.01 8.27 18.82
C GLU A 220 1.25 9.13 19.08
N SER A 221 2.44 8.54 18.89
CA SER A 221 3.71 9.26 19.01
C SER A 221 3.85 10.33 17.94
N ALA A 222 3.50 10.02 16.68
CA ALA A 222 3.51 10.99 15.59
C ALA A 222 2.57 12.17 15.89
N ALA A 223 1.35 11.91 16.40
CA ALA A 223 0.41 12.94 16.79
C ALA A 223 0.95 13.84 17.94
N LYS A 224 1.55 13.24 18.98
CA LYS A 224 2.20 13.97 20.09
C LYS A 224 3.38 14.83 19.61
N LEU A 225 4.04 14.39 18.55
CA LEU A 225 5.13 15.12 17.89
C LEU A 225 4.61 16.16 16.86
N HIS A 226 3.31 16.39 16.76
CA HIS A 226 2.67 17.29 15.78
C HIS A 226 3.01 16.95 14.33
N ILE A 227 3.11 15.66 14.01
CA ILE A 227 3.27 15.15 12.65
C ILE A 227 1.88 14.78 12.12
N ASN A 228 1.48 15.36 10.99
CA ASN A 228 0.22 15.04 10.33
C ASN A 228 0.35 13.73 9.54
N ALA A 229 0.34 12.61 10.24
CA ALA A 229 0.39 11.26 9.65
C ALA A 229 -1.03 10.80 9.34
N VAL A 230 -1.30 10.52 8.06
CA VAL A 230 -2.59 10.03 7.55
C VAL A 230 -2.45 8.57 7.17
N THR A 231 -3.16 7.68 7.84
CA THR A 231 -3.11 6.25 7.50
C THR A 231 -3.84 5.98 6.20
N THR A 232 -3.28 5.10 5.35
CA THR A 232 -3.88 4.78 4.05
C THR A 232 -4.08 3.28 3.89
N TYR A 233 -5.26 2.89 3.42
CA TYR A 233 -5.57 1.53 3.04
C TYR A 233 -5.98 1.47 1.56
N GLY A 234 -5.44 0.51 0.86
CA GLY A 234 -5.64 0.23 -0.56
C GLY A 234 -4.55 -0.71 -1.10
N SER A 235 -4.54 -0.90 -2.40
CA SER A 235 -3.64 -1.86 -3.06
C SER A 235 -3.32 -1.42 -4.48
N SER A 236 -2.61 -2.26 -5.25
CA SER A 236 -2.40 -2.02 -6.69
C SER A 236 -3.72 -1.99 -7.44
N GLU A 237 -4.69 -2.80 -7.03
CA GLU A 237 -6.03 -2.91 -7.62
C GLU A 237 -6.91 -1.66 -7.42
N THR A 238 -6.51 -0.77 -6.52
CA THR A 238 -7.20 0.51 -6.26
C THR A 238 -6.34 1.74 -6.58
N SER A 239 -5.34 1.57 -7.47
CA SER A 239 -4.39 2.64 -7.81
C SER A 239 -3.71 3.24 -6.57
N GLY A 240 -3.43 2.40 -5.55
CA GLY A 240 -2.90 2.81 -4.25
C GLY A 240 -3.98 2.98 -3.18
N GLY A 241 -3.70 3.81 -2.18
CA GLY A 241 -4.62 4.06 -1.06
C GLY A 241 -5.90 4.77 -1.51
N CYS A 242 -7.05 4.22 -1.12
CA CYS A 242 -8.38 4.80 -1.41
C CYS A 242 -9.24 4.99 -0.15
N VAL A 243 -8.73 4.61 1.03
CA VAL A 243 -9.34 4.87 2.34
C VAL A 243 -8.28 5.51 3.22
N TYR A 244 -8.56 6.71 3.74
CA TYR A 244 -7.67 7.48 4.59
C TYR A 244 -8.28 7.61 5.99
N ASP A 245 -7.50 7.29 7.02
CA ASP A 245 -7.96 7.24 8.43
C ASP A 245 -9.32 6.55 8.60
N GLY A 246 -9.46 5.41 7.90
CA GLY A 246 -10.67 4.60 7.90
C GLY A 246 -11.82 5.14 7.03
N ARG A 247 -11.68 6.31 6.40
CA ARG A 247 -12.73 6.90 5.56
C ARG A 247 -12.37 6.84 4.08
N PRO A 248 -13.32 6.47 3.19
CA PRO A 248 -13.08 6.50 1.76
C PRO A 248 -12.80 7.94 1.30
N ILE A 249 -11.77 8.10 0.45
CA ILE A 249 -11.48 9.38 -0.21
C ILE A 249 -12.54 9.70 -1.27
N PRO A 250 -12.65 10.94 -1.78
CA PRO A 250 -13.67 11.32 -2.76
C PRO A 250 -13.73 10.36 -3.95
N GLY A 251 -14.93 9.91 -4.30
CA GLY A 251 -15.15 8.93 -5.36
C GLY A 251 -14.93 7.46 -4.97
N ALA A 252 -14.16 7.18 -3.92
CA ALA A 252 -14.02 5.82 -3.42
C ALA A 252 -15.28 5.35 -2.68
N ARG A 253 -15.56 4.06 -2.77
CA ARG A 253 -16.69 3.41 -2.10
C ARG A 253 -16.19 2.19 -1.33
N VAL A 254 -16.72 2.00 -0.15
CA VAL A 254 -16.39 0.87 0.72
C VAL A 254 -17.66 0.15 1.12
N LYS A 255 -17.64 -1.17 1.08
CA LYS A 255 -18.65 -2.03 1.71
C LYS A 255 -17.98 -3.26 2.32
N VAL A 256 -18.63 -3.87 3.26
CA VAL A 256 -18.24 -5.18 3.81
C VAL A 256 -19.31 -6.19 3.40
N ASP A 257 -18.89 -7.22 2.68
CA ASP A 257 -19.75 -8.27 2.15
C ASP A 257 -19.26 -9.63 2.64
N GLY A 258 -20.07 -10.31 3.44
CA GLY A 258 -19.71 -11.57 4.09
C GLY A 258 -18.45 -11.45 4.96
N GLY A 259 -18.25 -10.29 5.63
CA GLY A 259 -17.08 -10.01 6.45
C GLY A 259 -15.82 -9.59 5.66
N ARG A 260 -15.85 -9.62 4.32
CA ARG A 260 -14.74 -9.18 3.46
C ARG A 260 -14.92 -7.72 3.03
N VAL A 261 -13.82 -6.98 3.07
CA VAL A 261 -13.76 -5.60 2.58
C VAL A 261 -13.84 -5.60 1.06
N CYS A 262 -14.74 -4.77 0.53
CA CYS A 262 -14.86 -4.51 -0.90
C CYS A 262 -14.64 -3.02 -1.15
N LEU A 263 -13.76 -2.70 -2.10
CA LEU A 263 -13.41 -1.34 -2.50
C LEU A 263 -13.94 -1.07 -3.90
N GLY A 264 -14.58 0.06 -4.11
CA GLY A 264 -15.13 0.46 -5.39
C GLY A 264 -14.80 1.91 -5.72
N GLY A 265 -15.00 2.30 -6.97
CA GLY A 265 -14.80 3.67 -7.41
C GLY A 265 -13.96 3.78 -8.69
N PRO A 266 -13.77 5.00 -9.21
CA PRO A 266 -13.08 5.22 -10.48
C PRO A 266 -11.59 4.85 -10.43
N MET A 267 -10.99 4.72 -9.24
CA MET A 267 -9.59 4.30 -9.05
C MET A 267 -9.40 2.78 -9.12
N VAL A 268 -10.48 1.98 -9.20
CA VAL A 268 -10.39 0.51 -9.23
C VAL A 268 -9.90 0.03 -10.59
N ALA A 269 -8.94 -0.86 -10.60
CA ALA A 269 -8.36 -1.48 -11.78
C ALA A 269 -9.42 -2.17 -12.65
N ARG A 270 -9.21 -2.20 -13.95
CA ARG A 270 -10.10 -2.82 -14.90
C ARG A 270 -10.17 -4.35 -14.76
N GLY A 271 -9.09 -4.96 -14.32
CA GLY A 271 -8.93 -6.39 -14.16
C GLY A 271 -7.48 -6.76 -13.91
N TYR A 272 -7.16 -8.04 -14.04
CA TYR A 272 -5.79 -8.52 -14.03
C TYR A 272 -5.34 -8.89 -15.44
N HIS A 273 -4.12 -8.58 -15.77
CA HIS A 273 -3.49 -9.02 -17.02
C HIS A 273 -3.30 -10.54 -17.02
N LEU A 274 -3.72 -11.20 -18.09
CA LEU A 274 -3.66 -12.67 -18.30
C LEU A 274 -4.41 -13.51 -17.24
N LEU A 275 -5.30 -12.91 -16.45
CA LEU A 275 -6.03 -13.63 -15.41
C LEU A 275 -7.44 -13.04 -15.24
N GLU A 276 -8.46 -13.87 -15.40
CA GLU A 276 -9.82 -13.51 -14.98
C GLU A 276 -9.98 -13.74 -13.47
N SER A 277 -10.66 -12.83 -12.79
CA SER A 277 -10.90 -12.94 -11.36
C SER A 277 -12.29 -12.43 -10.99
N PRO A 278 -13.09 -13.21 -10.28
CA PRO A 278 -14.38 -12.76 -9.77
C PRO A 278 -14.25 -11.68 -8.68
N ASP A 279 -13.07 -11.57 -8.07
CA ASP A 279 -12.80 -10.61 -7.00
C ASP A 279 -12.49 -9.18 -7.54
N LEU A 280 -12.22 -9.02 -8.84
CA LEU A 280 -11.95 -7.74 -9.48
C LEU A 280 -12.85 -7.59 -10.71
N LYS A 281 -14.05 -7.07 -10.52
CA LYS A 281 -15.08 -7.01 -11.54
C LYS A 281 -16.07 -5.86 -11.28
N ASP A 282 -16.64 -5.32 -12.35
CA ASP A 282 -17.72 -4.33 -12.33
C ASP A 282 -17.40 -3.08 -11.49
N GLY A 283 -16.12 -2.63 -11.50
CA GLY A 283 -15.65 -1.48 -10.75
C GLY A 283 -15.57 -1.72 -9.22
N TRP A 284 -15.54 -2.98 -8.80
CA TRP A 284 -15.33 -3.40 -7.43
C TRP A 284 -14.14 -4.36 -7.32
N PHE A 285 -13.35 -4.14 -6.29
CA PHE A 285 -12.32 -5.07 -5.84
C PHE A 285 -12.73 -5.68 -4.48
N ARG A 286 -12.98 -6.98 -4.47
CA ARG A 286 -13.23 -7.76 -3.28
C ARG A 286 -11.88 -8.23 -2.72
N THR A 287 -11.42 -7.56 -1.67
CA THR A 287 -10.09 -7.83 -1.10
C THR A 287 -10.05 -9.19 -0.39
N SER A 288 -8.87 -9.65 -0.03
CA SER A 288 -8.72 -10.79 0.90
C SER A 288 -8.64 -10.32 2.36
N ASP A 289 -9.11 -9.12 2.67
CA ASP A 289 -9.08 -8.59 4.02
C ASP A 289 -10.48 -8.67 4.65
N ALA A 290 -10.54 -9.05 5.90
CA ALA A 290 -11.73 -8.94 6.74
C ALA A 290 -11.80 -7.53 7.36
N GLY A 291 -13.01 -7.03 7.58
CA GLY A 291 -13.20 -5.74 8.21
C GLY A 291 -14.63 -5.49 8.66
N SER A 292 -14.82 -4.41 9.38
CA SER A 292 -16.13 -3.85 9.74
C SER A 292 -16.25 -2.42 9.23
N LEU A 293 -17.48 -1.99 8.95
CA LEU A 293 -17.79 -0.64 8.51
C LEU A 293 -18.86 -0.07 9.44
N GLU A 294 -18.46 0.88 10.28
CA GLU A 294 -19.35 1.51 11.25
C GLU A 294 -19.32 3.03 11.10
N ASN A 295 -20.46 3.65 10.92
CA ASN A 295 -20.60 5.11 10.72
C ASN A 295 -19.70 5.66 9.60
N GLY A 296 -19.51 4.87 8.53
CA GLY A 296 -18.65 5.23 7.40
C GLY A 296 -17.15 5.13 7.68
N VAL A 297 -16.75 4.54 8.80
CA VAL A 297 -15.36 4.24 9.16
C VAL A 297 -15.09 2.76 8.97
N LEU A 298 -14.13 2.43 8.12
CA LEU A 298 -13.64 1.08 7.89
C LEU A 298 -12.58 0.73 8.94
N THR A 299 -12.79 -0.39 9.62
CA THR A 299 -11.76 -1.05 10.45
C THR A 299 -11.34 -2.33 9.75
N VAL A 300 -10.08 -2.43 9.34
CA VAL A 300 -9.50 -3.65 8.77
C VAL A 300 -9.05 -4.55 9.91
N LEU A 301 -9.57 -5.78 9.96
CA LEU A 301 -9.29 -6.74 11.02
C LEU A 301 -8.08 -7.63 10.70
N GLY A 302 -7.79 -7.83 9.41
CA GLY A 302 -6.68 -8.65 8.94
C GLY A 302 -7.04 -9.50 7.72
N ARG A 303 -6.12 -10.36 7.31
CA ARG A 303 -6.27 -11.20 6.11
C ARG A 303 -7.18 -12.40 6.38
N THR A 304 -8.10 -12.67 5.47
CA THR A 304 -8.99 -13.85 5.55
C THR A 304 -8.23 -15.17 5.33
N ASP A 305 -7.11 -15.14 4.60
CA ASP A 305 -6.25 -16.28 4.35
C ASP A 305 -5.26 -16.59 5.49
N ASN A 306 -5.12 -15.66 6.47
CA ASN A 306 -4.29 -15.84 7.66
C ASN A 306 -5.09 -16.26 8.91
N VAL A 307 -6.40 -16.39 8.81
CA VAL A 307 -7.26 -16.68 9.98
C VAL A 307 -6.83 -17.98 10.66
N ILE A 308 -6.58 -17.89 11.97
CA ILE A 308 -6.25 -19.03 12.82
C ILE A 308 -7.56 -19.62 13.38
N SER A 309 -7.74 -20.93 13.19
CA SER A 309 -8.89 -21.64 13.74
C SER A 309 -8.47 -22.44 14.97
N SER A 310 -8.73 -21.92 16.17
CA SER A 310 -8.30 -22.51 17.44
C SER A 310 -9.51 -22.84 18.30
N GLY A 311 -9.70 -24.13 18.60
CA GLY A 311 -10.83 -24.60 19.41
C GLY A 311 -12.21 -24.27 18.83
N GLY A 312 -12.35 -24.18 17.50
CA GLY A 312 -13.57 -23.78 16.81
C GLY A 312 -13.81 -22.27 16.72
N LEU A 313 -12.96 -21.46 17.34
CA LEU A 313 -13.01 -20.00 17.29
C LEU A 313 -12.04 -19.48 16.21
N LYS A 314 -12.37 -18.33 15.62
CA LYS A 314 -11.56 -17.72 14.53
C LYS A 314 -10.86 -16.46 15.03
N LEU A 315 -9.54 -16.43 14.92
CA LEU A 315 -8.68 -15.28 15.23
C LEU A 315 -8.09 -14.71 13.95
N HIS A 316 -8.25 -13.42 13.73
CA HIS A 316 -7.41 -12.67 12.80
C HIS A 316 -6.08 -12.34 13.51
N PRO A 317 -4.93 -12.87 13.06
CA PRO A 317 -3.65 -12.69 13.74
C PRO A 317 -3.31 -11.23 13.99
N GLU A 318 -3.67 -10.37 13.06
CA GLU A 318 -3.40 -8.93 13.07
C GLU A 318 -4.03 -8.23 14.29
N VAL A 319 -5.16 -8.73 14.79
CA VAL A 319 -5.80 -8.20 16.02
C VAL A 319 -4.89 -8.40 17.23
N LEU A 320 -4.36 -9.60 17.39
CA LEU A 320 -3.46 -9.92 18.51
C LEU A 320 -2.06 -9.29 18.29
N GLU A 321 -1.59 -9.19 17.04
CA GLU A 321 -0.36 -8.47 16.70
C GLU A 321 -0.45 -6.99 17.10
N ALA A 322 -1.60 -6.35 16.89
CA ALA A 322 -1.82 -4.97 17.32
C ALA A 322 -1.74 -4.81 18.83
N GLU A 323 -2.29 -5.76 19.62
CA GLU A 323 -2.17 -5.73 21.07
C GLU A 323 -0.73 -5.99 21.55
N LEU A 324 -0.02 -6.94 20.94
CA LEU A 324 1.40 -7.18 21.24
C LEU A 324 2.24 -5.91 20.97
N LEU A 325 1.96 -5.19 19.90
CA LEU A 325 2.65 -3.94 19.57
C LEU A 325 2.30 -2.76 20.52
N ARG A 326 1.25 -2.89 21.35
CA ARG A 326 0.92 -1.93 22.42
C ARG A 326 1.77 -2.13 23.66
N ILE A 327 2.46 -3.25 23.80
CA ILE A 327 3.27 -3.59 24.96
C ILE A 327 4.61 -2.83 24.89
N ASP A 328 5.02 -2.19 25.99
CA ASP A 328 6.31 -1.49 26.06
C ASP A 328 7.43 -2.48 25.80
N GLY A 329 8.43 -2.05 25.01
CA GLY A 329 9.57 -2.88 24.66
C GLY A 329 9.31 -3.91 23.56
N VAL A 330 8.09 -4.08 23.04
CA VAL A 330 7.80 -4.86 21.83
C VAL A 330 7.91 -3.96 20.61
N THR A 331 8.78 -4.30 19.67
CA THR A 331 9.06 -3.48 18.47
C THR A 331 8.46 -4.04 17.19
N ALA A 332 8.32 -5.35 17.09
CA ALA A 332 7.57 -6.03 16.04
C ALA A 332 6.99 -7.34 16.59
N ALA A 333 5.86 -7.76 16.06
CA ALA A 333 5.21 -9.01 16.45
C ALA A 333 4.57 -9.69 15.24
N THR A 334 4.47 -11.01 15.32
CA THR A 334 3.73 -11.81 14.35
C THR A 334 3.07 -12.99 15.05
N VAL A 335 1.83 -13.27 14.67
CA VAL A 335 0.99 -14.34 15.25
C VAL A 335 0.69 -15.35 14.15
N ILE A 336 0.87 -16.62 14.46
CA ILE A 336 0.61 -17.74 13.55
C ILE A 336 -0.19 -18.85 14.23
N GLY A 337 -0.91 -19.65 13.43
CA GLY A 337 -1.49 -20.90 13.86
C GLY A 337 -0.54 -22.06 13.59
N LYS A 338 -0.20 -22.86 14.59
CA LYS A 338 0.49 -24.13 14.44
C LYS A 338 -0.48 -25.27 14.67
N ASP A 339 -0.39 -26.31 13.87
CA ASP A 339 -1.30 -27.46 13.96
C ASP A 339 -1.25 -28.08 15.35
N ASP A 340 -2.42 -28.44 15.89
CA ASP A 340 -2.62 -28.94 17.23
C ASP A 340 -3.77 -29.98 17.23
N ASP A 341 -3.51 -31.18 17.75
CA ASP A 341 -4.46 -32.30 17.68
C ASP A 341 -5.78 -32.04 18.42
N ARG A 342 -5.77 -31.16 19.42
CA ARG A 342 -6.95 -30.86 20.27
C ARG A 342 -7.67 -29.60 19.82
N LEU A 343 -6.91 -28.58 19.41
CA LEU A 343 -7.46 -27.26 19.06
C LEU A 343 -7.66 -27.07 17.56
N GLY A 344 -7.18 -28.00 16.72
CA GLY A 344 -6.98 -27.80 15.28
C GLY A 344 -5.74 -26.96 15.03
N GLN A 345 -5.72 -25.73 15.54
CA GLN A 345 -4.52 -24.89 15.57
C GLN A 345 -4.33 -24.28 16.96
N ARG A 346 -3.10 -24.29 17.48
CA ARG A 346 -2.71 -23.48 18.63
C ARG A 346 -2.17 -22.13 18.17
N ILE A 347 -2.46 -21.09 18.92
CA ILE A 347 -1.97 -19.74 18.66
C ILE A 347 -0.54 -19.65 19.17
N CYS A 348 0.39 -19.27 18.29
CA CYS A 348 1.79 -18.99 18.62
C CYS A 348 2.14 -17.56 18.20
N ALA A 349 3.02 -16.89 18.96
CA ALA A 349 3.46 -15.56 18.61
C ALA A 349 4.99 -15.42 18.77
N ALA A 350 5.61 -14.76 17.77
CA ALA A 350 7.00 -14.34 17.85
C ALA A 350 7.06 -12.80 17.84
N TYR A 351 7.95 -12.24 18.66
CA TYR A 351 8.16 -10.80 18.72
C TYR A 351 9.64 -10.42 18.85
N THR A 352 9.93 -9.17 18.51
CA THR A 352 11.24 -8.54 18.73
C THR A 352 11.12 -7.43 19.75
N GLY A 353 12.17 -7.17 20.48
CA GLY A 353 12.21 -6.09 21.46
C GLY A 353 12.95 -6.46 22.74
N SER A 354 12.82 -5.62 23.77
CA SER A 354 13.51 -5.76 25.05
C SER A 354 12.68 -6.39 26.16
N SER A 355 11.35 -6.51 26.00
CA SER A 355 10.46 -7.08 27.02
C SER A 355 10.66 -8.59 27.12
N SER A 356 10.64 -9.10 28.34
CA SER A 356 10.70 -10.53 28.58
C SER A 356 9.37 -11.22 28.25
N VAL A 357 9.41 -12.53 28.02
CA VAL A 357 8.17 -13.31 27.76
C VAL A 357 7.18 -13.23 28.92
N PRO A 358 7.58 -13.31 30.21
CA PRO A 358 6.66 -13.10 31.32
C PRO A 358 5.98 -11.72 31.30
N ASP A 359 6.75 -10.63 31.08
CA ASP A 359 6.18 -9.26 31.05
C ASP A 359 5.14 -9.11 29.92
N VAL A 360 5.41 -9.74 28.77
CA VAL A 360 4.45 -9.72 27.65
C VAL A 360 3.18 -10.53 27.97
N LEU A 361 3.30 -11.67 28.65
CA LEU A 361 2.13 -12.46 29.07
C LEU A 361 1.29 -11.72 30.11
N ASP A 362 1.92 -11.05 31.07
CA ASP A 362 1.23 -10.23 32.08
C ASP A 362 0.47 -9.08 31.40
N ALA A 363 1.11 -8.39 30.44
CA ALA A 363 0.46 -7.32 29.69
C ALA A 363 -0.70 -7.81 28.80
N LEU A 364 -0.64 -9.06 28.28
CA LEU A 364 -1.76 -9.68 27.58
C LEU A 364 -2.90 -10.07 28.54
N ALA A 365 -2.60 -10.46 29.77
CA ALA A 365 -3.61 -10.68 30.81
C ALA A 365 -4.32 -9.36 31.17
N ASP A 366 -3.58 -8.25 31.30
CA ASP A 366 -4.17 -6.91 31.50
C ASP A 366 -5.04 -6.49 30.29
N ALA A 367 -4.68 -6.89 29.09
CA ALA A 367 -5.48 -6.63 27.88
C ALA A 367 -6.78 -7.46 27.88
N GLU A 368 -6.74 -8.69 28.40
CA GLU A 368 -7.92 -9.53 28.63
C GLU A 368 -8.85 -8.91 29.68
N ASP A 369 -8.32 -8.54 30.84
CA ASP A 369 -9.09 -7.91 31.93
C ASP A 369 -9.75 -6.60 31.47
N ALA A 370 -9.08 -5.86 30.57
CA ALA A 370 -9.63 -4.67 29.96
C ALA A 370 -10.62 -4.96 28.80
N GLY A 371 -10.89 -6.22 28.48
CA GLY A 371 -11.80 -6.63 27.40
C GLY A 371 -11.32 -6.35 25.98
N ARG A 372 -10.02 -6.07 25.78
CA ARG A 372 -9.44 -5.83 24.45
C ARG A 372 -9.17 -7.13 23.69
N ILE A 373 -8.86 -8.19 24.39
CA ILE A 373 -8.74 -9.56 23.86
C ILE A 373 -9.51 -10.53 24.75
N ALA A 374 -9.83 -11.71 24.23
CA ALA A 374 -10.42 -12.78 25.01
C ALA A 374 -9.33 -13.78 25.48
N HIS A 375 -9.53 -14.45 26.60
CA HIS A 375 -8.59 -15.42 27.17
C HIS A 375 -8.04 -16.44 26.17
N TRP A 376 -8.90 -16.97 25.31
CA TRP A 376 -8.50 -17.97 24.31
C TRP A 376 -7.56 -17.45 23.25
N GLN A 377 -7.46 -16.12 23.08
CA GLN A 377 -6.57 -15.46 22.11
C GLN A 377 -5.13 -15.34 22.62
N ILE A 378 -4.89 -15.50 23.93
CA ILE A 378 -3.54 -15.49 24.50
C ILE A 378 -2.72 -16.64 23.89
N PRO A 379 -1.51 -16.34 23.33
CA PRO A 379 -0.68 -17.36 22.68
C PRO A 379 -0.33 -18.50 23.63
N LYS A 380 -0.38 -19.74 23.13
CA LYS A 380 0.09 -20.92 23.87
C LYS A 380 1.61 -21.05 23.87
N GLU A 381 2.25 -20.50 22.86
CA GLU A 381 3.70 -20.34 22.77
C GLU A 381 4.04 -18.91 22.36
N LEU A 382 4.99 -18.31 23.08
CA LEU A 382 5.48 -16.95 22.84
C LEU A 382 7.01 -16.98 22.82
N LYS A 383 7.60 -16.43 21.73
CA LYS A 383 9.06 -16.41 21.56
C LYS A 383 9.57 -15.00 21.26
N VAL A 384 10.61 -14.57 21.98
CA VAL A 384 11.39 -13.41 21.62
C VAL A 384 12.46 -13.83 20.62
N VAL A 385 12.60 -13.06 19.52
CA VAL A 385 13.56 -13.32 18.45
C VAL A 385 14.36 -12.05 18.12
N ALA A 386 15.58 -12.21 17.65
CA ALA A 386 16.41 -11.07 17.27
C ALA A 386 15.84 -10.29 16.07
N ALA A 387 15.24 -11.02 15.11
CA ALA A 387 14.56 -10.45 13.96
C ALA A 387 13.46 -11.40 13.48
N LEU A 388 12.37 -10.83 12.96
CA LEU A 388 11.33 -11.62 12.28
C LEU A 388 11.76 -11.87 10.82
N PRO A 389 11.64 -13.13 10.31
CA PRO A 389 11.86 -13.45 8.90
C PRO A 389 11.02 -12.59 7.97
N ARG A 390 11.53 -12.20 6.78
CA ARG A 390 10.84 -11.30 5.85
C ARG A 390 10.89 -11.77 4.40
N LEU A 391 9.80 -11.55 3.69
CA LEU A 391 9.62 -11.77 2.23
C LEU A 391 9.85 -10.48 1.43
N GLY A 392 10.90 -9.69 1.74
CA GLY A 392 11.14 -8.40 1.12
C GLY A 392 10.76 -7.21 2.01
N PRO A 393 10.74 -5.96 1.47
CA PRO A 393 10.54 -4.77 2.29
C PRO A 393 9.20 -4.78 3.04
N GLY A 394 9.26 -4.80 4.36
CA GLY A 394 8.09 -4.61 5.24
C GLY A 394 7.19 -5.82 5.45
N LYS A 395 7.32 -6.94 4.71
CA LYS A 395 6.42 -8.09 4.82
C LYS A 395 7.08 -9.24 5.59
N VAL A 396 6.44 -9.67 6.69
CA VAL A 396 6.90 -10.84 7.48
C VAL A 396 6.61 -12.14 6.72
N ASP A 397 7.58 -13.06 6.73
CA ASP A 397 7.43 -14.43 6.24
C ASP A 397 6.81 -15.30 7.34
N ARG A 398 5.47 -15.40 7.33
CA ARG A 398 4.74 -16.20 8.32
C ARG A 398 5.05 -17.70 8.23
N ALA A 399 5.43 -18.20 7.04
CA ALA A 399 5.82 -19.60 6.87
C ALA A 399 7.16 -19.87 7.59
N ALA A 400 8.16 -19.02 7.38
CA ALA A 400 9.43 -19.12 8.09
C ALA A 400 9.27 -18.89 9.60
N VAL A 401 8.32 -18.03 10.04
CA VAL A 401 8.01 -17.89 11.46
C VAL A 401 7.37 -19.17 12.03
N LYS A 402 6.54 -19.88 11.27
CA LYS A 402 5.92 -21.15 11.71
C LYS A 402 6.96 -22.22 12.02
N GLU A 403 8.12 -22.19 11.36
CA GLU A 403 9.23 -23.10 11.62
C GLU A 403 10.01 -22.80 12.92
N LEU A 404 9.77 -21.66 13.53
CA LEU A 404 10.38 -21.33 14.83
C LEU A 404 9.70 -22.09 15.98
N PHE A 405 8.50 -22.61 15.79
CA PHE A 405 7.67 -23.31 16.76
C PHE A 405 7.53 -24.80 16.41
#